data_1dcc54e1659412eafa26a6db4993b240
#
_entry.id   1dcc54e1659412eafa26a6db4993b240
#
_cell.length_a   1.000
_cell.length_b   1.000
_cell.length_c   1.000
_cell.angle_alpha   90.00
_cell.angle_beta   90.00
_cell.angle_gamma   90.00
#
_symmetry.space_group_name_H-M   'P 1'
#
loop_
_entity.id
_entity.type
_entity.pdbx_description
1 polymer ?
#
loop_
_entity_poly.entity_id
_entity_poly.type
_entity_poly.pdbx_seq_one_letter_code
_entity_poly.pdbx_strand_id
1 'polypeptide(L)'
;MSSDFPNPLTKHPRPPFEAQPQGFPGLTGRMKPEPDHGETSYRGAGKLTDKAALITGGDSGIGRAVAIAYAREGADVAISYLPSEQGDAEAVAQWVEKAGRRALLLPGDLKDRAYAREIVARTAETFGRLDVVVNNGAFQQPNQDLASIDEDVFEEHFRTNVFGAFSVTKAAMAHLKPGASVIFTSSVNSKHPMPSLLAYSATKGALSNLVLSLSQLLAEKGVRVNGVLPGPIWTPFIPSGMEQDSVKSFGSQVPFGRPGQPAELASAYVMLASDESSYTSGALVTVAGAMPVL
;
A
#
# COMPACT_ATOMS: atom_id res chain seq x y z
N MET A 1 8.89 -36.67 0.12
CA MET A 1 8.67 -35.23 0.47
C MET A 1 7.21 -34.95 0.18
N SER A 2 6.40 -34.67 1.21
CA SER A 2 5.01 -34.30 0.98
C SER A 2 4.96 -33.00 0.17
N SER A 3 4.31 -33.04 -0.98
CA SER A 3 4.15 -31.90 -1.88
C SER A 3 2.89 -31.07 -1.50
N ASP A 4 2.58 -31.00 -0.22
CA ASP A 4 1.39 -30.30 0.24
C ASP A 4 1.60 -28.80 0.10
N PHE A 5 0.94 -28.21 -0.89
CA PHE A 5 0.84 -26.76 -1.01
C PHE A 5 0.09 -26.20 0.20
N PRO A 6 0.53 -25.05 0.77
CA PRO A 6 -0.14 -24.47 1.91
C PRO A 6 -1.60 -24.14 1.57
N ASN A 7 -2.52 -24.64 2.39
CA ASN A 7 -3.94 -24.34 2.21
C ASN A 7 -4.20 -22.84 2.51
N PRO A 8 -4.71 -22.06 1.53
CA PRO A 8 -4.91 -20.61 1.72
C PRO A 8 -5.92 -20.30 2.84
N LEU A 9 -6.82 -21.20 3.20
CA LEU A 9 -7.79 -21.01 4.26
C LEU A 9 -7.17 -21.04 5.66
N THR A 10 -6.08 -21.78 5.85
CA THR A 10 -5.47 -22.05 7.16
C THR A 10 -4.04 -21.55 7.29
N LYS A 11 -3.52 -20.89 6.25
CA LYS A 11 -2.13 -20.41 6.21
C LYS A 11 -1.82 -19.35 7.26
N HIS A 12 -2.81 -18.53 7.63
CA HIS A 12 -2.64 -17.40 8.53
C HIS A 12 -3.76 -17.35 9.58
N PRO A 13 -3.58 -16.55 10.65
CA PRO A 13 -4.57 -16.41 11.72
C PRO A 13 -5.96 -16.03 11.21
N ARG A 14 -6.97 -16.53 11.89
CA ARG A 14 -8.40 -16.31 11.63
C ARG A 14 -9.05 -15.63 12.83
N PRO A 15 -10.13 -14.85 12.64
CA PRO A 15 -10.92 -14.36 13.76
C PRO A 15 -11.49 -15.53 14.60
N PRO A 16 -11.83 -15.31 15.91
CA PRO A 16 -11.85 -14.00 16.54
C PRO A 16 -10.47 -13.50 16.96
N PHE A 17 -10.25 -12.17 16.80
CA PHE A 17 -9.06 -11.48 17.31
C PHE A 17 -9.36 -10.80 18.64
N GLU A 18 -8.32 -10.50 19.42
CA GLU A 18 -8.45 -9.69 20.64
C GLU A 18 -8.71 -8.20 20.27
N ALA A 19 -9.47 -7.51 21.13
CA ALA A 19 -9.59 -6.07 21.06
C ALA A 19 -8.23 -5.42 21.36
N GLN A 20 -7.79 -4.51 20.52
CA GLN A 20 -6.46 -3.90 20.60
C GLN A 20 -6.48 -2.44 20.11
N PRO A 21 -7.18 -1.54 20.84
CA PRO A 21 -7.35 -0.17 20.40
C PRO A 21 -6.00 0.54 20.29
N GLN A 22 -5.81 1.24 19.17
CA GLN A 22 -4.66 2.09 18.91
C GLN A 22 -5.16 3.44 18.41
N GLY A 23 -4.45 4.52 18.75
CA GLY A 23 -4.65 5.81 18.09
C GLY A 23 -4.07 5.78 16.67
N PHE A 24 -4.66 6.56 15.76
CA PHE A 24 -4.11 6.75 14.41
C PHE A 24 -2.68 7.35 14.52
N PRO A 25 -1.73 6.86 13.71
CA PRO A 25 -1.86 5.93 12.57
C PRO A 25 -1.84 4.44 12.95
N GLY A 26 -1.58 4.06 14.19
CA GLY A 26 -1.34 2.70 14.63
C GLY A 26 0.12 2.27 14.42
N LEU A 27 0.57 1.29 15.24
CA LEU A 27 1.95 0.79 15.18
C LEU A 27 1.96 -0.73 15.01
N THR A 28 2.80 -1.21 14.12
CA THR A 28 2.96 -2.64 13.79
C THR A 28 3.30 -3.48 15.02
N GLY A 29 4.28 -3.04 15.82
CA GLY A 29 4.75 -3.78 16.99
C GLY A 29 3.72 -3.93 18.12
N ARG A 30 2.57 -3.25 18.03
CA ARG A 30 1.47 -3.37 19.00
C ARG A 30 0.37 -4.32 18.54
N MET A 31 0.44 -4.84 17.31
CA MET A 31 -0.58 -5.74 16.77
C MET A 31 -0.45 -7.17 17.32
N LYS A 32 -1.60 -7.79 17.59
CA LYS A 32 -1.72 -9.21 18.00
C LYS A 32 -2.85 -9.88 17.20
N PRO A 33 -2.54 -10.94 16.42
CA PRO A 33 -1.20 -11.41 16.07
C PRO A 33 -0.42 -10.36 15.25
N GLU A 34 0.91 -10.44 15.29
CA GLU A 34 1.76 -9.59 14.45
C GLU A 34 1.50 -9.92 12.96
N PRO A 35 1.35 -8.90 12.09
CA PRO A 35 1.16 -9.12 10.66
C PRO A 35 2.41 -9.72 9.99
N ASP A 36 2.21 -10.61 9.01
CA ASP A 36 3.28 -11.08 8.14
C ASP A 36 3.50 -10.08 7.00
N HIS A 37 4.68 -9.43 6.96
CA HIS A 37 5.07 -8.53 5.88
C HIS A 37 6.08 -9.17 4.92
N GLY A 38 6.39 -10.44 5.09
CA GLY A 38 7.33 -11.15 4.24
C GLY A 38 8.76 -11.23 4.79
N GLU A 39 9.00 -10.81 6.06
CA GLU A 39 10.32 -10.80 6.68
C GLU A 39 11.04 -12.15 6.61
N THR A 40 10.29 -13.23 6.66
CA THR A 40 10.82 -14.61 6.55
C THR A 40 10.17 -15.41 5.43
N SER A 41 8.97 -15.02 4.99
CA SER A 41 8.13 -15.77 4.05
C SER A 41 8.37 -15.40 2.58
N TYR A 42 8.77 -14.15 2.27
CA TYR A 42 9.03 -13.71 0.90
C TYR A 42 10.46 -14.07 0.45
N ARG A 43 10.58 -14.61 -0.77
CA ARG A 43 11.88 -14.89 -1.42
C ARG A 43 11.95 -14.15 -2.75
N GLY A 44 12.96 -13.30 -2.91
CA GLY A 44 13.22 -12.57 -4.15
C GLY A 44 13.75 -13.45 -5.26
N ALA A 45 13.53 -13.00 -6.50
CA ALA A 45 14.01 -13.63 -7.73
C ALA A 45 14.74 -12.64 -8.66
N GLY A 46 15.09 -11.45 -8.16
CA GLY A 46 15.83 -10.42 -8.90
C GLY A 46 14.99 -9.64 -9.93
N LYS A 47 13.68 -9.63 -9.80
CA LYS A 47 12.76 -9.00 -10.78
C LYS A 47 12.87 -7.49 -10.85
N LEU A 48 13.44 -6.85 -9.84
CA LEU A 48 13.61 -5.39 -9.74
C LEU A 48 15.08 -5.00 -9.57
N THR A 49 16.00 -5.82 -10.05
CA THR A 49 17.44 -5.58 -9.96
C THR A 49 17.77 -4.18 -10.47
N ASP A 50 18.50 -3.41 -9.63
CA ASP A 50 18.98 -2.06 -9.89
C ASP A 50 17.90 -1.00 -10.18
N LYS A 51 16.63 -1.27 -9.89
CA LYS A 51 15.56 -0.28 -9.88
C LYS A 51 15.59 0.53 -8.58
N ALA A 52 14.99 1.72 -8.63
CA ALA A 52 14.73 2.57 -7.47
C ALA A 52 13.23 2.81 -7.30
N ALA A 53 12.73 2.60 -6.12
CA ALA A 53 11.31 2.72 -5.80
C ALA A 53 11.06 3.75 -4.70
N LEU A 54 9.97 4.53 -4.85
CA LEU A 54 9.39 5.35 -3.78
C LEU A 54 8.04 4.74 -3.39
N ILE A 55 7.86 4.47 -2.08
CA ILE A 55 6.63 3.90 -1.53
C ILE A 55 6.09 4.84 -0.46
N THR A 56 4.89 5.37 -0.64
CA THR A 56 4.23 6.17 0.39
C THR A 56 3.53 5.28 1.42
N GLY A 57 3.63 5.63 2.73
CA GLY A 57 3.17 4.75 3.81
C GLY A 57 3.92 3.42 3.79
N GLY A 58 5.25 3.48 3.64
CA GLY A 58 6.11 2.31 3.47
C GLY A 58 6.58 1.68 4.78
N ASP A 59 6.27 2.28 5.90
CA ASP A 59 6.70 1.91 7.25
C ASP A 59 5.92 0.72 7.83
N SER A 60 4.67 0.56 7.45
CA SER A 60 3.76 -0.43 8.03
C SER A 60 2.86 -1.11 6.98
N GLY A 61 2.13 -2.14 7.40
CA GLY A 61 1.11 -2.80 6.62
C GLY A 61 1.55 -3.21 5.21
N ILE A 62 0.73 -2.87 4.21
CA ILE A 62 0.99 -3.23 2.81
C ILE A 62 2.27 -2.57 2.31
N GLY A 63 2.49 -1.28 2.64
CA GLY A 63 3.69 -0.55 2.21
C GLY A 63 4.99 -1.19 2.71
N ARG A 64 5.03 -1.63 3.97
CA ARG A 64 6.16 -2.38 4.54
C ARG A 64 6.41 -3.68 3.79
N ALA A 65 5.36 -4.45 3.50
CA ALA A 65 5.51 -5.70 2.76
C ALA A 65 6.03 -5.47 1.33
N VAL A 66 5.58 -4.40 0.67
CA VAL A 66 6.07 -4.00 -0.65
C VAL A 66 7.53 -3.56 -0.57
N ALA A 67 7.93 -2.78 0.43
CA ALA A 67 9.30 -2.33 0.63
C ALA A 67 10.27 -3.51 0.80
N ILE A 68 9.91 -4.47 1.67
CA ILE A 68 10.71 -5.68 1.92
C ILE A 68 10.81 -6.54 0.64
N ALA A 69 9.69 -6.73 -0.06
CA ALA A 69 9.69 -7.50 -1.29
C ALA A 69 10.55 -6.84 -2.39
N TYR A 70 10.41 -5.53 -2.58
CA TYR A 70 11.17 -4.78 -3.59
C TYR A 70 12.68 -4.84 -3.31
N ALA A 71 13.08 -4.68 -2.05
CA ALA A 71 14.49 -4.81 -1.68
C ALA A 71 15.02 -6.21 -1.99
N ARG A 72 14.26 -7.27 -1.70
CA ARG A 72 14.64 -8.66 -2.01
C ARG A 72 14.63 -8.97 -3.50
N GLU A 73 13.85 -8.25 -4.26
CA GLU A 73 13.88 -8.29 -5.73
C GLU A 73 15.02 -7.44 -6.34
N GLY A 74 15.82 -6.76 -5.51
CA GLY A 74 17.00 -6.04 -5.93
C GLY A 74 16.82 -4.54 -6.15
N ALA A 75 15.74 -3.94 -5.67
CA ALA A 75 15.51 -2.49 -5.76
C ALA A 75 16.05 -1.74 -4.54
N ASP A 76 16.52 -0.51 -4.74
CA ASP A 76 16.71 0.48 -3.69
C ASP A 76 15.35 1.09 -3.33
N VAL A 77 15.08 1.33 -2.05
CA VAL A 77 13.75 1.67 -1.57
C VAL A 77 13.74 2.94 -0.72
N ALA A 78 12.99 3.93 -1.16
CA ALA A 78 12.60 5.08 -0.35
C ALA A 78 11.19 4.87 0.20
N ILE A 79 10.98 5.16 1.47
CA ILE A 79 9.67 5.11 2.11
C ILE A 79 9.31 6.46 2.71
N SER A 80 8.07 6.93 2.49
CA SER A 80 7.53 8.07 3.22
C SER A 80 6.54 7.58 4.28
N TYR A 81 6.50 8.28 5.40
CA TYR A 81 5.74 7.91 6.59
C TYR A 81 5.50 9.13 7.48
N LEU A 82 4.52 9.07 8.38
CA LEU A 82 4.32 10.14 9.37
C LEU A 82 5.43 10.11 10.44
N PRO A 83 5.93 11.27 10.92
CA PRO A 83 7.01 11.30 11.92
C PRO A 83 6.76 10.46 13.18
N SER A 84 5.49 10.25 13.54
CA SER A 84 5.10 9.39 14.67
C SER A 84 5.36 7.89 14.44
N GLU A 85 5.63 7.46 13.21
CA GLU A 85 5.87 6.07 12.79
C GLU A 85 7.37 5.78 12.60
N GLN A 86 8.25 6.64 13.09
CA GLN A 86 9.72 6.54 12.91
C GLN A 86 10.27 5.15 13.27
N GLY A 87 9.83 4.55 14.37
CA GLY A 87 10.30 3.24 14.80
C GLY A 87 9.94 2.11 13.83
N ASP A 88 8.73 2.14 13.25
CA ASP A 88 8.31 1.18 12.24
C ASP A 88 9.11 1.39 10.93
N ALA A 89 9.37 2.64 10.54
CA ALA A 89 10.18 2.97 9.37
C ALA A 89 11.64 2.51 9.51
N GLU A 90 12.25 2.67 10.68
CA GLU A 90 13.62 2.17 10.96
C GLU A 90 13.69 0.65 10.87
N ALA A 91 12.65 -0.05 11.35
CA ALA A 91 12.57 -1.49 11.21
C ALA A 91 12.50 -1.94 9.72
N VAL A 92 11.77 -1.19 8.88
CA VAL A 92 11.76 -1.45 7.43
C VAL A 92 13.11 -1.21 6.81
N ALA A 93 13.79 -0.10 7.15
CA ALA A 93 15.14 0.20 6.64
C ALA A 93 16.13 -0.94 6.92
N GLN A 94 16.10 -1.51 8.13
CA GLN A 94 16.94 -2.65 8.49
C GLN A 94 16.69 -3.87 7.58
N TRP A 95 15.44 -4.14 7.20
CA TRP A 95 15.12 -5.24 6.30
C TRP A 95 15.58 -4.97 4.86
N VAL A 96 15.48 -3.73 4.38
CA VAL A 96 15.99 -3.29 3.08
C VAL A 96 17.51 -3.44 3.04
N GLU A 97 18.22 -2.96 4.06
CA GLU A 97 19.68 -3.08 4.19
C GLU A 97 20.14 -4.53 4.32
N LYS A 98 19.41 -5.37 5.06
CA LYS A 98 19.67 -6.81 5.16
C LYS A 98 19.52 -7.53 3.83
N ALA A 99 18.73 -7.02 2.90
CA ALA A 99 18.63 -7.48 1.53
C ALA A 99 19.78 -6.96 0.63
N GLY A 100 20.72 -6.18 1.18
CA GLY A 100 21.85 -5.59 0.45
C GLY A 100 21.47 -4.38 -0.39
N ARG A 101 20.33 -3.72 -0.09
CA ARG A 101 19.87 -2.54 -0.83
C ARG A 101 19.89 -1.28 0.04
N ARG A 102 19.81 -0.12 -0.62
CA ARG A 102 19.79 1.17 0.07
C ARG A 102 18.37 1.51 0.52
N ALA A 103 18.23 1.96 1.76
CA ALA A 103 16.99 2.50 2.31
C ALA A 103 17.09 4.05 2.39
N LEU A 104 16.00 4.75 2.08
CA LEU A 104 15.87 6.18 2.30
C LEU A 104 14.58 6.46 3.09
N LEU A 105 14.74 7.04 4.28
CA LEU A 105 13.63 7.39 5.17
C LEU A 105 13.22 8.84 4.97
N LEU A 106 11.93 9.07 4.72
CA LEU A 106 11.34 10.34 4.34
C LEU A 106 10.14 10.66 5.26
N PRO A 107 10.38 11.18 6.48
CA PRO A 107 9.29 11.55 7.38
C PRO A 107 8.56 12.81 6.90
N GLY A 108 7.22 12.81 6.96
CA GLY A 108 6.38 13.97 6.63
C GLY A 108 4.94 13.59 6.30
N ASP A 109 4.12 14.57 5.97
CA ASP A 109 2.69 14.40 5.72
C ASP A 109 2.34 14.62 4.25
N LEU A 110 1.69 13.64 3.63
CA LEU A 110 1.27 13.68 2.22
C LEU A 110 0.24 14.78 1.93
N LYS A 111 -0.40 15.35 2.94
CA LYS A 111 -1.29 16.52 2.79
C LYS A 111 -0.51 17.76 2.35
N ASP A 112 0.79 17.82 2.64
CA ASP A 112 1.67 18.90 2.18
C ASP A 112 2.19 18.62 0.77
N ARG A 113 1.76 19.47 -0.17
CA ARG A 113 2.20 19.39 -1.57
C ARG A 113 3.70 19.69 -1.77
N ALA A 114 4.32 20.47 -0.86
CA ALA A 114 5.76 20.73 -0.90
C ALA A 114 6.52 19.46 -0.53
N TYR A 115 6.08 18.79 0.54
CA TYR A 115 6.61 17.49 0.95
C TYR A 115 6.49 16.44 -0.16
N ALA A 116 5.33 16.34 -0.83
CA ALA A 116 5.14 15.41 -1.94
C ALA A 116 6.17 15.62 -3.08
N ARG A 117 6.56 16.87 -3.36
CA ARG A 117 7.63 17.18 -4.33
C ARG A 117 9.02 16.83 -3.81
N GLU A 118 9.26 17.14 -2.53
CA GLU A 118 10.53 16.90 -1.86
C GLU A 118 10.89 15.40 -1.85
N ILE A 119 9.96 14.53 -1.44
CA ILE A 119 10.24 13.09 -1.34
C ILE A 119 10.59 12.47 -2.69
N VAL A 120 9.98 12.93 -3.76
CA VAL A 120 10.30 12.50 -5.13
C VAL A 120 11.70 12.96 -5.53
N ALA A 121 12.00 14.25 -5.34
CA ALA A 121 13.31 14.81 -5.70
C ALA A 121 14.44 14.14 -4.91
N ARG A 122 14.28 13.99 -3.59
CA ARG A 122 15.27 13.33 -2.72
C ARG A 122 15.48 11.86 -3.10
N THR A 123 14.41 11.13 -3.47
CA THR A 123 14.54 9.76 -3.94
C THR A 123 15.37 9.67 -5.22
N ALA A 124 15.02 10.50 -6.22
CA ALA A 124 15.73 10.52 -7.50
C ALA A 124 17.19 10.97 -7.34
N GLU A 125 17.46 11.95 -6.49
CA GLU A 125 18.82 12.42 -6.18
C GLU A 125 19.64 11.34 -5.46
N THR A 126 19.09 10.73 -4.39
CA THR A 126 19.81 9.74 -3.57
C THR A 126 20.14 8.48 -4.34
N PHE A 127 19.21 8.00 -5.16
CA PHE A 127 19.42 6.75 -5.91
C PHE A 127 19.93 6.97 -7.34
N GLY A 128 19.94 8.22 -7.84
CA GLY A 128 20.33 8.56 -9.20
C GLY A 128 19.28 8.21 -10.26
N ARG A 129 18.13 7.69 -9.84
CA ARG A 129 17.00 7.29 -10.69
C ARG A 129 15.70 7.14 -9.90
N LEU A 130 14.58 7.07 -10.60
CA LEU A 130 13.28 6.69 -10.05
C LEU A 130 12.54 5.85 -11.09
N ASP A 131 12.25 4.59 -10.79
CA ASP A 131 11.65 3.63 -11.73
C ASP A 131 10.24 3.21 -11.31
N VAL A 132 9.98 3.18 -10.00
CA VAL A 132 8.70 2.73 -9.46
C VAL A 132 8.20 3.72 -8.42
N VAL A 133 6.93 4.11 -8.56
CA VAL A 133 6.22 4.89 -7.54
C VAL A 133 5.02 4.09 -7.06
N VAL A 134 4.95 3.83 -5.75
CA VAL A 134 3.80 3.17 -5.11
C VAL A 134 3.08 4.17 -4.23
N ASN A 135 1.92 4.62 -4.68
CA ASN A 135 1.02 5.47 -3.92
C ASN A 135 0.17 4.60 -3.00
N ASN A 136 0.66 4.35 -1.78
CA ASN A 136 0.02 3.46 -0.82
C ASN A 136 -0.47 4.19 0.45
N GLY A 137 0.19 5.25 0.88
CA GLY A 137 -0.20 6.02 2.06
C GLY A 137 -1.66 6.46 2.02
N ALA A 138 -2.39 6.26 3.11
CA ALA A 138 -3.81 6.56 3.20
C ALA A 138 -4.25 6.92 4.62
N PHE A 139 -5.37 7.61 4.71
CA PHE A 139 -6.12 7.90 5.93
C PHE A 139 -7.50 7.27 5.85
N GLN A 140 -8.00 6.74 6.98
CA GLN A 140 -9.35 6.20 7.12
C GLN A 140 -9.91 6.53 8.50
N GLN A 141 -11.12 7.03 8.52
CA GLN A 141 -11.94 7.16 9.73
C GLN A 141 -13.36 6.68 9.42
N PRO A 142 -13.93 5.79 10.24
CA PRO A 142 -15.30 5.33 10.04
C PRO A 142 -16.31 6.42 10.43
N ASN A 143 -17.51 6.31 9.87
CA ASN A 143 -18.67 7.13 10.22
C ASN A 143 -19.85 6.23 10.65
N GLN A 144 -20.74 6.73 11.51
CA GLN A 144 -21.94 6.01 11.93
C GLN A 144 -23.10 6.28 10.95
N ASP A 145 -23.31 7.54 10.61
CA ASP A 145 -24.34 7.99 9.67
C ASP A 145 -23.85 9.23 8.90
N LEU A 146 -24.66 9.71 7.95
CA LEU A 146 -24.31 10.86 7.13
C LEU A 146 -24.17 12.15 7.94
N ALA A 147 -25.02 12.36 8.95
CA ALA A 147 -25.03 13.58 9.75
C ALA A 147 -23.82 13.65 10.71
N SER A 148 -23.22 12.51 11.05
CA SER A 148 -22.03 12.43 11.90
C SER A 148 -20.71 12.65 11.15
N ILE A 149 -20.74 12.78 9.82
CA ILE A 149 -19.53 13.03 9.03
C ILE A 149 -19.12 14.49 9.18
N ASP A 150 -17.96 14.72 9.81
CA ASP A 150 -17.32 16.02 9.84
C ASP A 150 -16.75 16.35 8.45
N GLU A 151 -17.08 17.53 7.91
CA GLU A 151 -16.63 17.95 6.58
C GLU A 151 -15.10 18.12 6.51
N ASP A 152 -14.45 18.54 7.60
CA ASP A 152 -12.98 18.64 7.67
C ASP A 152 -12.35 17.24 7.61
N VAL A 153 -12.92 16.25 8.28
CA VAL A 153 -12.47 14.84 8.21
C VAL A 153 -12.73 14.27 6.82
N PHE A 154 -13.87 14.60 6.19
CA PHE A 154 -14.11 14.22 4.80
C PHE A 154 -13.05 14.79 3.86
N GLU A 155 -12.72 16.08 4.01
CA GLU A 155 -11.68 16.73 3.22
C GLU A 155 -10.29 16.11 3.49
N GLU A 156 -9.98 15.76 4.75
CA GLU A 156 -8.72 15.09 5.11
C GLU A 156 -8.52 13.78 4.36
N HIS A 157 -9.58 12.99 4.18
CA HIS A 157 -9.53 11.78 3.35
C HIS A 157 -9.08 12.10 1.92
N PHE A 158 -9.64 13.13 1.31
CA PHE A 158 -9.26 13.51 -0.06
C PHE A 158 -7.86 14.13 -0.12
N ARG A 159 -7.51 14.97 0.84
CA ARG A 159 -6.17 15.57 0.91
C ARG A 159 -5.07 14.52 1.00
N THR A 160 -5.24 13.54 1.87
CA THR A 160 -4.26 12.46 2.04
C THR A 160 -4.30 11.48 0.88
N ASN A 161 -5.47 10.86 0.64
CA ASN A 161 -5.56 9.68 -0.22
C ASN A 161 -5.49 10.02 -1.71
N VAL A 162 -6.07 11.17 -2.11
CA VAL A 162 -6.19 11.54 -3.55
C VAL A 162 -5.19 12.62 -3.92
N PHE A 163 -5.19 13.75 -3.22
CA PHE A 163 -4.32 14.87 -3.57
C PHE A 163 -2.85 14.57 -3.30
N GLY A 164 -2.55 13.86 -2.19
CA GLY A 164 -1.19 13.38 -1.90
C GLY A 164 -0.68 12.47 -3.01
N ALA A 165 -1.42 11.42 -3.35
CA ALA A 165 -1.06 10.48 -4.40
C ALA A 165 -0.91 11.16 -5.79
N PHE A 166 -1.82 12.08 -6.12
CA PHE A 166 -1.72 12.87 -7.34
C PHE A 166 -0.47 13.76 -7.35
N SER A 167 -0.17 14.44 -6.24
CA SER A 167 0.98 15.34 -6.13
C SER A 167 2.30 14.59 -6.26
N VAL A 168 2.43 13.42 -5.62
CA VAL A 168 3.59 12.53 -5.76
C VAL A 168 3.74 12.06 -7.21
N THR A 169 2.66 11.56 -7.82
CA THR A 169 2.69 11.10 -9.21
C THR A 169 3.07 12.23 -10.18
N LYS A 170 2.48 13.41 -10.01
CA LYS A 170 2.79 14.59 -10.83
C LYS A 170 4.25 15.01 -10.70
N ALA A 171 4.80 15.04 -9.47
CA ALA A 171 6.20 15.36 -9.24
C ALA A 171 7.14 14.32 -9.87
N ALA A 172 6.77 13.04 -9.78
CA ALA A 172 7.57 11.94 -10.33
C ALA A 172 7.77 12.02 -11.83
N MET A 173 6.85 12.68 -12.57
CA MET A 173 6.95 12.80 -14.02
C MET A 173 8.22 13.48 -14.54
N ALA A 174 8.90 14.27 -13.72
CA ALA A 174 10.20 14.87 -14.06
C ALA A 174 11.36 13.86 -14.04
N HIS A 175 11.17 12.71 -13.41
CA HIS A 175 12.21 11.71 -13.14
C HIS A 175 11.93 10.35 -13.78
N LEU A 176 10.64 10.02 -14.02
CA LEU A 176 10.24 8.75 -14.63
C LEU A 176 10.66 8.69 -16.11
N LYS A 177 11.27 7.58 -16.49
CA LYS A 177 11.69 7.28 -17.87
C LYS A 177 10.80 6.20 -18.48
N PRO A 178 10.83 5.99 -19.82
CA PRO A 178 10.17 4.83 -20.43
C PRO A 178 10.56 3.53 -19.74
N GLY A 179 9.57 2.68 -19.45
CA GLY A 179 9.71 1.46 -18.64
C GLY A 179 9.36 1.65 -17.16
N ALA A 180 9.17 2.87 -16.68
CA ALA A 180 8.75 3.12 -15.30
C ALA A 180 7.32 2.64 -15.01
N SER A 181 7.02 2.40 -13.72
CA SER A 181 5.73 1.94 -13.25
C SER A 181 5.21 2.79 -12.09
N VAL A 182 3.96 3.23 -12.18
CA VAL A 182 3.22 3.89 -11.11
C VAL A 182 2.10 2.97 -10.65
N ILE A 183 2.03 2.70 -9.35
CA ILE A 183 1.07 1.77 -8.76
C ILE A 183 0.29 2.49 -7.66
N PHE A 184 -1.04 2.35 -7.70
CA PHE A 184 -1.93 2.91 -6.69
C PHE A 184 -2.53 1.80 -5.82
N THR A 185 -2.48 1.95 -4.51
CA THR A 185 -3.23 1.12 -3.57
C THR A 185 -4.65 1.67 -3.45
N SER A 186 -5.56 1.14 -4.27
CA SER A 186 -6.98 1.43 -4.16
C SER A 186 -7.63 0.54 -3.08
N SER A 187 -8.78 -0.03 -3.32
CA SER A 187 -9.50 -0.95 -2.42
C SER A 187 -10.63 -1.65 -3.16
N VAL A 188 -11.08 -2.80 -2.67
CA VAL A 188 -12.38 -3.38 -3.06
C VAL A 188 -13.53 -2.38 -2.80
N ASN A 189 -13.37 -1.49 -1.82
CA ASN A 189 -14.34 -0.43 -1.51
C ASN A 189 -14.49 0.60 -2.65
N SER A 190 -13.60 0.62 -3.63
CA SER A 190 -13.78 1.44 -4.84
C SER A 190 -14.91 0.93 -5.75
N LYS A 191 -15.31 -0.32 -5.60
CA LYS A 191 -16.34 -1.01 -6.38
C LYS A 191 -17.52 -1.45 -5.51
N HIS A 192 -17.25 -1.84 -4.27
CA HIS A 192 -18.24 -2.22 -3.26
C HIS A 192 -18.07 -1.33 -2.02
N PRO A 193 -18.55 -0.08 -2.06
CA PRO A 193 -18.35 0.86 -0.97
C PRO A 193 -19.07 0.41 0.30
N MET A 194 -18.38 0.50 1.43
CA MET A 194 -18.98 0.28 2.75
C MET A 194 -19.61 1.59 3.25
N PRO A 195 -20.90 1.62 3.62
CA PRO A 195 -21.55 2.83 4.14
C PRO A 195 -20.83 3.45 5.34
N SER A 196 -20.30 2.64 6.26
CA SER A 196 -19.52 3.09 7.42
C SER A 196 -18.14 3.67 7.06
N LEU A 197 -17.71 3.58 5.81
CA LEU A 197 -16.44 4.11 5.30
C LEU A 197 -16.69 5.00 4.06
N LEU A 198 -17.74 5.83 4.09
CA LEU A 198 -18.21 6.61 2.93
C LEU A 198 -17.08 7.45 2.33
N ALA A 199 -16.42 8.30 3.12
CA ALA A 199 -15.35 9.20 2.65
C ALA A 199 -14.16 8.41 2.11
N TYR A 200 -13.71 7.38 2.83
CA TYR A 200 -12.64 6.49 2.38
C TYR A 200 -12.99 5.82 1.05
N SER A 201 -14.17 5.22 0.94
CA SER A 201 -14.62 4.53 -0.26
C SER A 201 -14.67 5.47 -1.47
N ALA A 202 -15.15 6.71 -1.28
CA ALA A 202 -15.15 7.73 -2.32
C ALA A 202 -13.73 8.03 -2.82
N THR A 203 -12.75 8.17 -1.90
CA THR A 203 -11.34 8.38 -2.29
C THR A 203 -10.78 7.18 -3.06
N LYS A 204 -11.13 5.95 -2.68
CA LYS A 204 -10.66 4.74 -3.37
C LYS A 204 -11.30 4.59 -4.77
N GLY A 205 -12.56 5.03 -4.92
CA GLY A 205 -13.19 5.18 -6.24
C GLY A 205 -12.45 6.18 -7.13
N ALA A 206 -12.10 7.34 -6.58
CA ALA A 206 -11.30 8.35 -7.28
C ALA A 206 -9.93 7.81 -7.72
N LEU A 207 -9.21 7.07 -6.84
CA LEU A 207 -7.92 6.46 -7.19
C LEU A 207 -8.06 5.42 -8.31
N SER A 208 -9.08 4.57 -8.29
CA SER A 208 -9.34 3.61 -9.36
C SER A 208 -9.58 4.30 -10.70
N ASN A 209 -10.31 5.41 -10.70
CA ASN A 209 -10.52 6.22 -11.91
C ASN A 209 -9.21 6.90 -12.39
N LEU A 210 -8.40 7.43 -11.45
CA LEU A 210 -7.08 7.99 -11.79
C LEU A 210 -6.17 6.97 -12.48
N VAL A 211 -6.18 5.70 -12.03
CA VAL A 211 -5.40 4.64 -12.68
C VAL A 211 -5.78 4.52 -14.16
N LEU A 212 -7.09 4.45 -14.46
CA LEU A 212 -7.58 4.30 -15.83
C LEU A 212 -7.22 5.52 -16.70
N SER A 213 -7.36 6.72 -16.17
CA SER A 213 -7.09 7.95 -16.91
C SER A 213 -5.58 8.17 -17.11
N LEU A 214 -4.77 7.97 -16.06
CA LEU A 214 -3.33 8.16 -16.12
C LEU A 214 -2.65 7.08 -16.97
N SER A 215 -3.17 5.85 -17.02
CA SER A 215 -2.62 4.81 -17.88
C SER A 215 -2.66 5.19 -19.36
N GLN A 216 -3.73 5.86 -19.80
CA GLN A 216 -3.86 6.37 -21.17
C GLN A 216 -2.98 7.62 -21.38
N LEU A 217 -3.03 8.57 -20.43
CA LEU A 217 -2.29 9.82 -20.53
C LEU A 217 -0.77 9.62 -20.58
N LEU A 218 -0.25 8.59 -19.90
CA LEU A 218 1.18 8.33 -19.81
C LEU A 218 1.68 7.24 -20.77
N ALA A 219 0.80 6.65 -21.57
CA ALA A 219 1.16 5.58 -22.51
C ALA A 219 2.23 6.02 -23.52
N GLU A 220 2.10 7.19 -24.12
CA GLU A 220 3.09 7.72 -25.07
C GLU A 220 4.46 8.02 -24.43
N LYS A 221 4.50 8.17 -23.10
CA LYS A 221 5.75 8.34 -22.35
C LYS A 221 6.39 6.99 -21.97
N GLY A 222 5.75 5.88 -22.34
CA GLY A 222 6.21 4.54 -21.95
C GLY A 222 6.15 4.27 -20.46
N VAL A 223 5.29 4.98 -19.71
CA VAL A 223 5.09 4.81 -18.26
C VAL A 223 3.80 4.05 -18.03
N ARG A 224 3.88 2.92 -17.33
CA ARG A 224 2.72 2.09 -16.97
C ARG A 224 2.07 2.60 -15.69
N VAL A 225 0.75 2.58 -15.64
CA VAL A 225 -0.01 2.95 -14.44
C VAL A 225 -1.02 1.85 -14.13
N ASN A 226 -0.96 1.29 -12.93
CA ASN A 226 -1.83 0.21 -12.50
C ASN A 226 -2.30 0.43 -11.05
N GLY A 227 -3.29 -0.34 -10.63
CA GLY A 227 -3.80 -0.33 -9.26
C GLY A 227 -3.88 -1.73 -8.66
N VAL A 228 -3.74 -1.80 -7.35
CA VAL A 228 -4.08 -2.98 -6.56
C VAL A 228 -5.34 -2.66 -5.76
N LEU A 229 -6.28 -3.61 -5.71
CA LEU A 229 -7.52 -3.55 -4.93
C LEU A 229 -7.45 -4.55 -3.79
N PRO A 230 -6.89 -4.17 -2.63
CA PRO A 230 -6.92 -5.02 -1.44
C PRO A 230 -8.35 -5.24 -0.93
N GLY A 231 -8.62 -6.46 -0.46
CA GLY A 231 -9.71 -6.74 0.46
C GLY A 231 -9.33 -6.40 1.90
N PRO A 232 -9.95 -7.03 2.91
CA PRO A 232 -9.57 -6.88 4.31
C PRO A 232 -8.16 -7.42 4.56
N ILE A 233 -7.20 -6.55 4.89
CA ILE A 233 -5.81 -6.92 5.16
C ILE A 233 -5.46 -6.54 6.61
N TRP A 234 -4.81 -7.46 7.32
CA TRP A 234 -4.43 -7.30 8.72
C TRP A 234 -3.24 -6.36 8.85
N THR A 235 -3.50 -5.10 9.18
CA THR A 235 -2.53 -4.00 9.25
C THR A 235 -2.84 -3.10 10.46
N PRO A 236 -1.90 -2.25 10.93
CA PRO A 236 -2.16 -1.28 12.00
C PRO A 236 -3.35 -0.35 11.73
N PHE A 237 -3.69 -0.16 10.47
CA PHE A 237 -4.83 0.61 9.99
C PHE A 237 -6.18 0.09 10.53
N ILE A 238 -6.25 -1.21 10.91
CA ILE A 238 -7.47 -1.84 11.40
C ILE A 238 -7.73 -1.49 12.86
N PRO A 239 -6.83 -1.77 13.83
CA PRO A 239 -7.09 -1.45 15.22
C PRO A 239 -7.07 0.07 15.51
N SER A 240 -6.46 0.88 14.64
CA SER A 240 -6.44 2.34 14.79
C SER A 240 -7.62 3.06 14.13
N GLY A 241 -8.28 2.43 13.14
CA GLY A 241 -9.31 3.05 12.35
C GLY A 241 -10.65 2.31 12.33
N MET A 242 -10.89 1.37 13.27
CA MET A 242 -12.15 0.63 13.35
C MET A 242 -12.64 0.47 14.78
N GLU A 243 -13.95 0.31 14.93
CA GLU A 243 -14.58 -0.09 16.19
C GLU A 243 -14.06 -1.45 16.65
N GLN A 244 -13.77 -1.59 17.96
CA GLN A 244 -13.08 -2.77 18.49
C GLN A 244 -13.86 -4.08 18.30
N ASP A 245 -15.19 -4.04 18.31
CA ASP A 245 -16.01 -5.23 18.02
C ASP A 245 -15.89 -5.65 16.54
N SER A 246 -15.69 -4.71 15.63
CA SER A 246 -15.39 -4.99 14.23
C SER A 246 -14.00 -5.58 14.04
N VAL A 247 -13.01 -5.18 14.87
CA VAL A 247 -11.66 -5.77 14.88
C VAL A 247 -11.72 -7.24 15.24
N LYS A 248 -12.55 -7.63 16.24
CA LYS A 248 -12.68 -9.03 16.67
C LYS A 248 -13.11 -9.97 15.54
N SER A 249 -13.97 -9.53 14.66
CA SER A 249 -14.51 -10.31 13.53
C SER A 249 -13.87 -9.98 12.18
N PHE A 250 -12.80 -9.16 12.18
CA PHE A 250 -12.22 -8.65 10.95
C PHE A 250 -11.80 -9.76 9.98
N GLY A 251 -12.25 -9.67 8.74
CA GLY A 251 -11.98 -10.66 7.69
C GLY A 251 -12.87 -11.91 7.73
N SER A 252 -13.78 -12.07 8.72
CA SER A 252 -14.70 -13.22 8.74
C SER A 252 -15.69 -13.23 7.58
N GLN A 253 -15.97 -12.05 7.00
CA GLN A 253 -16.96 -11.87 5.94
C GLN A 253 -16.44 -12.22 4.53
N VAL A 254 -15.14 -12.41 4.36
CA VAL A 254 -14.61 -12.85 3.07
C VAL A 254 -14.75 -14.38 2.91
N PRO A 255 -14.91 -14.91 1.68
CA PRO A 255 -15.05 -16.35 1.48
C PRO A 255 -13.92 -17.19 2.08
N PHE A 256 -12.68 -16.66 2.17
CA PHE A 256 -11.58 -17.35 2.88
C PHE A 256 -11.75 -17.37 4.41
N GLY A 257 -12.69 -16.61 4.98
CA GLY A 257 -12.98 -16.58 6.42
C GLY A 257 -11.83 -16.02 7.27
N ARG A 258 -10.94 -15.24 6.70
CA ARG A 258 -9.82 -14.57 7.36
C ARG A 258 -9.40 -13.29 6.62
N PRO A 259 -8.75 -12.34 7.30
CA PRO A 259 -8.08 -11.28 6.59
C PRO A 259 -6.87 -11.83 5.81
N GLY A 260 -6.48 -11.14 4.75
CA GLY A 260 -5.19 -11.31 4.11
C GLY A 260 -4.07 -10.75 4.98
N GLN A 261 -2.86 -11.20 4.72
CA GLN A 261 -1.64 -10.61 5.29
C GLN A 261 -0.98 -9.65 4.30
N PRO A 262 -0.29 -8.61 4.76
CA PRO A 262 0.45 -7.70 3.89
C PRO A 262 1.35 -8.43 2.87
N ALA A 263 2.05 -9.48 3.29
CA ALA A 263 2.92 -10.28 2.43
C ALA A 263 2.17 -10.96 1.26
N GLU A 264 0.87 -11.26 1.43
CA GLU A 264 0.08 -11.89 0.37
C GLU A 264 -0.24 -10.93 -0.79
N LEU A 265 -0.02 -9.62 -0.60
CA LEU A 265 -0.18 -8.61 -1.64
C LEU A 265 1.13 -8.32 -2.39
N ALA A 266 2.27 -8.53 -1.74
CA ALA A 266 3.59 -8.12 -2.24
C ALA A 266 3.85 -8.60 -3.67
N SER A 267 3.46 -9.84 -4.01
CA SER A 267 3.64 -10.41 -5.35
C SER A 267 2.90 -9.64 -6.45
N ALA A 268 1.72 -9.08 -6.17
CA ALA A 268 0.99 -8.26 -7.13
C ALA A 268 1.75 -6.95 -7.43
N TYR A 269 2.32 -6.32 -6.40
CA TYR A 269 3.13 -5.11 -6.58
C TYR A 269 4.44 -5.40 -7.31
N VAL A 270 5.12 -6.50 -7.00
CA VAL A 270 6.33 -6.92 -7.71
C VAL A 270 6.02 -7.20 -9.18
N MET A 271 4.96 -7.93 -9.48
CA MET A 271 4.51 -8.17 -10.85
C MET A 271 4.30 -6.84 -11.60
N LEU A 272 3.53 -5.92 -11.03
CA LEU A 272 3.22 -4.64 -11.68
C LEU A 272 4.43 -3.72 -11.83
N ALA A 273 5.44 -3.82 -10.96
CA ALA A 273 6.68 -3.05 -11.03
C ALA A 273 7.70 -3.65 -12.01
N SER A 274 7.63 -4.95 -12.27
CA SER A 274 8.61 -5.68 -13.09
C SER A 274 8.38 -5.51 -14.59
N ASP A 275 9.41 -5.81 -15.38
CA ASP A 275 9.34 -5.77 -16.84
C ASP A 275 8.52 -6.94 -17.42
N GLU A 276 8.22 -7.97 -16.61
CA GLU A 276 7.31 -9.06 -16.98
C GLU A 276 5.87 -8.56 -17.22
N SER A 277 5.52 -7.38 -16.68
CA SER A 277 4.24 -6.71 -16.89
C SER A 277 4.30 -5.59 -17.93
N SER A 278 5.22 -5.65 -18.90
CA SER A 278 5.46 -4.58 -19.88
C SER A 278 4.23 -4.20 -20.70
N TYR A 279 3.27 -5.10 -20.88
CA TYR A 279 2.01 -4.84 -21.59
C TYR A 279 0.81 -4.61 -20.66
N THR A 280 1.04 -4.47 -19.33
CA THR A 280 -0.01 -4.25 -18.34
C THR A 280 -0.02 -2.79 -17.90
N SER A 281 -1.01 -2.02 -18.36
CA SER A 281 -1.29 -0.64 -17.94
C SER A 281 -2.80 -0.41 -17.92
N GLY A 282 -3.30 0.28 -16.89
CA GLY A 282 -4.73 0.46 -16.63
C GLY A 282 -5.39 -0.71 -15.89
N ALA A 283 -4.62 -1.71 -15.46
CA ALA A 283 -5.16 -2.84 -14.72
C ALA A 283 -5.47 -2.49 -13.25
N LEU A 284 -6.54 -3.07 -12.73
CA LEU A 284 -6.92 -3.05 -11.32
C LEU A 284 -6.88 -4.49 -10.80
N VAL A 285 -5.78 -4.85 -10.14
CA VAL A 285 -5.52 -6.23 -9.67
C VAL A 285 -6.14 -6.42 -8.29
N THR A 286 -7.10 -7.31 -8.18
CA THR A 286 -7.79 -7.61 -6.93
C THR A 286 -7.05 -8.70 -6.13
N VAL A 287 -6.81 -8.43 -4.83
CA VAL A 287 -6.24 -9.38 -3.86
C VAL A 287 -7.12 -9.36 -2.61
N ALA A 288 -8.16 -10.20 -2.56
CA ALA A 288 -9.29 -9.99 -1.65
C ALA A 288 -9.93 -11.27 -1.08
N GLY A 289 -9.23 -12.40 -1.02
CA GLY A 289 -9.74 -13.61 -0.38
C GLY A 289 -11.07 -14.12 -0.98
N ALA A 290 -11.17 -14.06 -2.31
CA ALA A 290 -12.33 -14.46 -3.11
C ALA A 290 -13.58 -13.55 -2.98
N MET A 291 -13.43 -12.31 -2.46
CA MET A 291 -14.51 -11.32 -2.58
C MET A 291 -14.76 -11.00 -4.07
N PRO A 292 -16.01 -11.06 -4.54
CA PRO A 292 -16.33 -10.66 -5.91
C PRO A 292 -16.13 -9.13 -6.04
N VAL A 293 -15.39 -8.72 -7.07
CA VAL A 293 -15.18 -7.30 -7.41
C VAL A 293 -15.47 -7.16 -8.90
N LEU A 294 -16.64 -6.67 -9.22
CA LEU A 294 -17.12 -6.45 -10.60
C LEU A 294 -16.97 -4.98 -11.01
#